data_f4a9433d2ccff7adde9f404e0036fa8d
#
_entry.id   f4a9433d2ccff7adde9f404e0036fa8d
#
_cell.length_a   1.000
_cell.length_b   1.000
_cell.length_c   1.000
_cell.angle_alpha   90.00
_cell.angle_beta   90.00
_cell.angle_gamma   90.00
#
_symmetry.space_group_name_H-M   'P 1'
#
loop_
_entity.id
_entity.type
_entity.pdbx_description
1 polymer ?
#
loop_
_entity_poly.entity_id
_entity_poly.type
_entity_poly.pdbx_seq_one_letter_code
_entity_poly.pdbx_strand_id
1 'polypeptide(L)'
;MSAVTTQAGPKPGASGPAAGRPDGGSALRHMMAGNGMVTVLAIVLSLVLSAVLIILTDEEVLEALGYFFARPQDTLVAAWEAVAAAYAALFRGAVFNYQAEDFTGMIYPFMESLTLSTPLIIISLGIAISFRSGLFNIGGQGQMIFGAMFATYFGVHLQLPFGVHLLLVVIMGILGGALWGSIVGILKAATGAHEVILTIMLNYIAVYLVAYLLQTPVLQREGSTNPVSDFLEPTAVFPPLLGDSFRLHWGFVVAILTTVFAWWLIQRSTIGFQLRAVGANPAAARTAGVSVKRMYVVAMVISGGLAGLAGVSQVSGTEKVLNTDVAGSFGFDAITVALLGRSNPVGVFFAGLLFGALRAGGVTMQTETGVPIDIVLIIQSLIVLFIAAPPLVRTIFRLPAPSALEARTAADPVTQPALAGAAAATTTTAGGTAPAAESAVVGDAVGVAAGDAASPPSPAESASPAEAAPAGARRDAPDAGPPPGGRGTASPTQDTTGEEGEQR
;
A
#
# COMPACT_ATOMS: atom_id res chain seq x y z
N MET A 1 80.04 23.84 10.92
CA MET A 1 79.39 25.15 10.97
C MET A 1 78.19 25.08 10.09
N SER A 2 77.00 24.70 10.65
CA SER A 2 75.75 24.62 9.92
C SER A 2 74.86 25.67 10.54
N ALA A 3 74.35 26.59 9.69
CA ALA A 3 73.51 27.69 10.07
C ALA A 3 72.10 27.18 10.32
N VAL A 4 71.52 27.40 11.49
CA VAL A 4 70.13 27.17 11.88
C VAL A 4 69.33 28.37 11.39
N THR A 5 68.44 28.16 10.44
CA THR A 5 67.53 29.17 9.97
C THR A 5 66.22 29.14 10.86
N THR A 6 66.08 30.18 11.66
CA THR A 6 64.99 30.42 12.56
C THR A 6 63.77 30.87 11.73
N GLN A 7 62.74 30.04 11.61
CA GLN A 7 61.42 30.42 11.01
C GLN A 7 60.60 31.27 12.01
N ALA A 8 60.30 32.48 11.61
CA ALA A 8 59.41 33.37 12.35
C ALA A 8 57.99 32.87 12.37
N GLY A 9 57.41 32.80 13.56
CA GLY A 9 55.99 32.39 13.75
C GLY A 9 55.00 33.42 13.21
N PRO A 10 53.77 32.99 12.86
CA PRO A 10 52.75 33.85 12.30
C PRO A 10 52.19 34.84 13.34
N LYS A 11 52.02 36.09 12.91
CA LYS A 11 51.41 37.19 13.69
C LYS A 11 49.94 36.86 14.07
N PRO A 12 49.50 37.13 15.31
CA PRO A 12 48.07 37.09 15.68
C PRO A 12 47.42 38.41 15.26
N GLY A 13 46.47 38.32 14.31
CA GLY A 13 45.71 39.48 13.91
C GLY A 13 45.00 39.31 12.55
N ALA A 14 44.08 38.36 12.46
CA ALA A 14 43.06 38.41 11.45
C ALA A 14 41.70 38.23 12.17
N SER A 15 41.04 39.37 12.37
CA SER A 15 39.61 39.41 12.78
C SER A 15 38.79 38.54 11.84
N GLY A 16 38.24 37.45 12.33
CA GLY A 16 37.28 36.62 11.61
C GLY A 16 36.08 37.47 11.14
N PRO A 17 35.47 37.14 10.02
CA PRO A 17 34.30 37.86 9.55
C PRO A 17 33.22 37.78 10.63
N ALA A 18 32.72 38.95 11.05
CA ALA A 18 31.60 39.11 11.95
C ALA A 18 30.45 38.26 11.43
N ALA A 19 29.90 37.42 12.31
CA ALA A 19 28.66 36.67 12.02
C ALA A 19 27.58 37.70 11.71
N GLY A 20 27.37 37.98 10.41
CA GLY A 20 26.31 38.82 9.93
C GLY A 20 24.98 38.20 10.35
N ARG A 21 24.09 39.00 10.93
CA ARG A 21 22.69 38.59 11.14
C ARG A 21 22.17 38.02 9.83
N PRO A 22 21.49 36.88 9.85
CA PRO A 22 20.92 36.32 8.64
C PRO A 22 19.89 37.33 8.10
N ASP A 23 20.20 37.89 6.95
CA ASP A 23 19.24 38.72 6.21
C ASP A 23 17.97 37.89 5.98
N GLY A 24 16.76 38.49 6.19
CA GLY A 24 15.49 37.74 6.07
C GLY A 24 15.33 36.99 4.73
N GLY A 25 16.06 37.43 3.68
CA GLY A 25 16.15 36.73 2.41
C GLY A 25 16.96 35.42 2.45
N SER A 26 17.94 35.28 3.39
CA SER A 26 18.70 34.03 3.55
C SER A 26 17.89 32.96 4.29
N ALA A 27 17.10 33.35 5.30
CA ALA A 27 16.21 32.46 6.03
C ALA A 27 15.11 31.89 5.10
N LEU A 28 14.51 32.74 4.27
CA LEU A 28 13.49 32.29 3.29
C LEU A 28 14.11 31.36 2.24
N ARG A 29 15.30 31.64 1.74
CA ARG A 29 16.02 30.74 0.81
C ARG A 29 16.38 29.41 1.46
N HIS A 30 16.78 29.38 2.73
CA HIS A 30 17.02 28.14 3.47
C HIS A 30 15.73 27.34 3.68
N MET A 31 14.62 27.98 3.99
CA MET A 31 13.31 27.30 4.09
C MET A 31 12.87 26.74 2.73
N MET A 32 13.04 27.49 1.63
CA MET A 32 12.70 27.06 0.25
C MET A 32 13.64 25.99 -0.29
N ALA A 33 14.88 25.91 0.19
CA ALA A 33 15.84 24.86 -0.14
C ALA A 33 15.57 23.56 0.63
N GLY A 34 14.83 23.62 1.75
CA GLY A 34 14.55 22.49 2.64
C GLY A 34 13.73 21.38 1.97
N ASN A 35 14.05 20.13 2.34
CA ASN A 35 13.35 18.94 1.84
C ASN A 35 11.83 18.95 2.18
N GLY A 36 11.42 19.61 3.27
CA GLY A 36 10.02 19.75 3.65
C GLY A 36 9.21 20.58 2.63
N MET A 37 9.76 21.69 2.14
CA MET A 37 9.12 22.50 1.12
C MET A 37 8.90 21.74 -0.19
N VAL A 38 9.89 20.95 -0.60
CA VAL A 38 9.77 20.09 -1.79
C VAL A 38 8.64 19.07 -1.62
N THR A 39 8.49 18.50 -0.42
CA THR A 39 7.39 17.56 -0.12
C THR A 39 6.03 18.23 -0.20
N VAL A 40 5.87 19.43 0.39
CA VAL A 40 4.61 20.19 0.30
C VAL A 40 4.28 20.55 -1.15
N LEU A 41 5.26 21.06 -1.91
CA LEU A 41 5.07 21.40 -3.31
C LEU A 41 4.77 20.16 -4.19
N ALA A 42 5.33 19.00 -3.86
CA ALA A 42 5.02 17.75 -4.52
C ALA A 42 3.54 17.36 -4.31
N ILE A 43 3.03 17.50 -3.08
CA ILE A 43 1.61 17.24 -2.77
C ILE A 43 0.71 18.22 -3.53
N VAL A 44 1.02 19.53 -3.48
CA VAL A 44 0.24 20.56 -4.19
C VAL A 44 0.23 20.29 -5.69
N LEU A 45 1.39 19.96 -6.29
CA LEU A 45 1.47 19.66 -7.72
C LEU A 45 0.65 18.42 -8.09
N SER A 46 0.66 17.39 -7.23
CA SER A 46 -0.15 16.19 -7.42
C SER A 46 -1.64 16.50 -7.39
N LEU A 47 -2.09 17.33 -6.45
CA LEU A 47 -3.48 17.79 -6.39
C LEU A 47 -3.86 18.62 -7.62
N VAL A 48 -2.99 19.52 -8.08
CA VAL A 48 -3.27 20.31 -9.31
C VAL A 48 -3.39 19.41 -10.54
N LEU A 49 -2.52 18.43 -10.70
CA LEU A 49 -2.62 17.50 -11.82
C LEU A 49 -3.87 16.61 -11.73
N SER A 50 -4.23 16.21 -10.53
CA SER A 50 -5.46 15.43 -10.32
C SER A 50 -6.72 16.26 -10.51
N ALA A 51 -6.70 17.56 -10.21
CA ALA A 51 -7.79 18.47 -10.56
C ALA A 51 -8.03 18.52 -12.09
N VAL A 52 -6.95 18.50 -12.87
CA VAL A 52 -7.07 18.41 -14.35
C VAL A 52 -7.73 17.09 -14.77
N LEU A 53 -7.39 15.98 -14.11
CA LEU A 53 -8.04 14.69 -14.41
C LEU A 53 -9.52 14.68 -14.03
N ILE A 54 -9.89 15.25 -12.88
CA ILE A 54 -11.30 15.40 -12.47
C ILE A 54 -12.05 16.18 -13.54
N ILE A 55 -11.55 17.32 -14.00
CA ILE A 55 -12.13 18.14 -15.06
C ILE A 55 -12.34 17.33 -16.35
N LEU A 56 -11.38 16.47 -16.71
CA LEU A 56 -11.45 15.68 -17.93
C LEU A 56 -12.36 14.44 -17.84
N THR A 57 -12.77 14.05 -16.65
CA THR A 57 -13.65 12.89 -16.40
C THR A 57 -15.07 13.28 -16.00
N ASP A 58 -15.32 14.55 -15.73
CA ASP A 58 -16.60 15.06 -15.28
C ASP A 58 -17.53 15.31 -16.49
N GLU A 59 -18.73 14.71 -16.46
CA GLU A 59 -19.69 14.75 -17.58
C GLU A 59 -20.21 16.18 -17.83
N GLU A 60 -20.50 16.94 -16.76
CA GLU A 60 -21.02 18.32 -16.88
C GLU A 60 -19.97 19.25 -17.52
N VAL A 61 -18.72 19.06 -17.16
CA VAL A 61 -17.59 19.82 -17.75
C VAL A 61 -17.43 19.43 -19.23
N LEU A 62 -17.53 18.15 -19.57
CA LEU A 62 -17.40 17.70 -20.95
C LEU A 62 -18.54 18.21 -21.83
N GLU A 63 -19.76 18.24 -21.33
CA GLU A 63 -20.90 18.87 -22.03
C GLU A 63 -20.68 20.37 -22.24
N ALA A 64 -20.24 21.09 -21.20
CA ALA A 64 -19.95 22.51 -21.27
C ALA A 64 -18.80 22.85 -22.24
N LEU A 65 -17.82 21.95 -22.39
CA LEU A 65 -16.74 22.06 -23.37
C LEU A 65 -17.25 22.01 -24.82
N GLY A 66 -18.36 21.32 -25.09
CA GLY A 66 -18.96 21.24 -26.43
C GLY A 66 -19.39 22.59 -26.99
N TYR A 67 -19.73 23.56 -26.13
CA TYR A 67 -20.10 24.94 -26.51
C TYR A 67 -19.21 26.01 -25.90
N PHE A 68 -17.97 25.69 -25.54
CA PHE A 68 -17.00 26.56 -24.88
C PHE A 68 -16.86 27.93 -25.58
N PHE A 69 -16.76 27.97 -26.91
CA PHE A 69 -16.59 29.21 -27.65
C PHE A 69 -17.82 30.11 -27.61
N ALA A 70 -19.01 29.59 -27.32
CA ALA A 70 -20.22 30.38 -27.17
C ALA A 70 -20.38 30.93 -25.74
N ARG A 71 -20.03 30.12 -24.72
CA ARG A 71 -20.16 30.47 -23.30
C ARG A 71 -19.00 29.89 -22.46
N PRO A 72 -17.80 30.50 -22.48
CA PRO A 72 -16.65 30.03 -21.76
C PRO A 72 -16.84 30.00 -20.24
N GLN A 73 -17.72 30.88 -19.72
CA GLN A 73 -18.00 30.98 -18.29
C GLN A 73 -18.62 29.66 -17.73
N ASP A 74 -19.53 29.04 -18.47
CA ASP A 74 -20.23 27.84 -18.05
C ASP A 74 -19.24 26.69 -17.83
N THR A 75 -18.29 26.51 -18.74
CA THR A 75 -17.23 25.51 -18.62
C THR A 75 -16.29 25.79 -17.43
N LEU A 76 -15.92 27.07 -17.21
CA LEU A 76 -15.03 27.41 -16.10
C LEU A 76 -15.73 27.25 -14.74
N VAL A 77 -17.02 27.53 -14.66
CA VAL A 77 -17.82 27.37 -13.45
C VAL A 77 -17.99 25.87 -13.18
N ALA A 78 -18.42 25.07 -14.17
CA ALA A 78 -18.55 23.61 -14.03
C ALA A 78 -17.21 22.96 -13.60
N ALA A 79 -16.09 23.34 -14.23
CA ALA A 79 -14.77 22.83 -13.85
C ALA A 79 -14.37 23.19 -12.41
N TRP A 80 -14.69 24.41 -11.97
CA TRP A 80 -14.44 24.81 -10.59
C TRP A 80 -15.33 24.07 -9.59
N GLU A 81 -16.61 23.91 -9.90
CA GLU A 81 -17.58 23.23 -9.05
C GLU A 81 -17.23 21.74 -8.92
N ALA A 82 -16.89 21.05 -10.02
CA ALA A 82 -16.46 19.66 -10.02
C ALA A 82 -15.22 19.44 -9.12
N VAL A 83 -14.18 20.25 -9.30
CA VAL A 83 -12.94 20.14 -8.49
C VAL A 83 -13.19 20.50 -7.04
N ALA A 84 -13.93 21.57 -6.77
CA ALA A 84 -14.23 22.03 -5.41
C ALA A 84 -15.09 21.00 -4.66
N ALA A 85 -16.11 20.43 -5.31
CA ALA A 85 -16.95 19.38 -4.75
C ALA A 85 -16.15 18.12 -4.44
N ALA A 86 -15.31 17.66 -5.38
CA ALA A 86 -14.48 16.48 -5.20
C ALA A 86 -13.50 16.63 -4.02
N TYR A 87 -12.79 17.74 -3.93
CA TYR A 87 -11.85 17.96 -2.83
C TYR A 87 -12.54 18.26 -1.49
N ALA A 88 -13.70 18.92 -1.50
CA ALA A 88 -14.50 19.09 -0.30
C ALA A 88 -15.01 17.75 0.22
N ALA A 89 -15.49 16.87 -0.67
CA ALA A 89 -15.91 15.50 -0.32
C ALA A 89 -14.73 14.66 0.19
N LEU A 90 -13.56 14.74 -0.47
CA LEU A 90 -12.32 14.10 -0.02
C LEU A 90 -11.95 14.53 1.41
N PHE A 91 -12.01 15.82 1.71
CA PHE A 91 -11.71 16.35 3.04
C PHE A 91 -12.75 15.91 4.08
N ARG A 92 -14.04 15.97 3.72
CA ARG A 92 -15.13 15.52 4.61
C ARG A 92 -14.98 14.03 4.97
N GLY A 93 -14.66 13.22 3.99
CA GLY A 93 -14.48 11.78 4.20
C GLY A 93 -13.15 11.38 4.84
N ALA A 94 -12.14 12.27 4.82
CA ALA A 94 -10.83 12.00 5.38
C ALA A 94 -10.63 12.54 6.81
N VAL A 95 -11.14 13.74 7.10
CA VAL A 95 -10.76 14.48 8.31
C VAL A 95 -11.98 14.84 9.16
N PHE A 96 -12.94 15.57 8.61
CA PHE A 96 -14.01 16.12 9.40
C PHE A 96 -15.25 16.40 8.56
N ASN A 97 -16.36 15.74 8.92
CA ASN A 97 -17.63 15.93 8.23
C ASN A 97 -18.45 17.04 8.91
N TYR A 98 -18.31 18.26 8.40
CA TYR A 98 -19.04 19.43 8.89
C TYR A 98 -20.53 19.47 8.51
N GLN A 99 -21.00 18.51 7.71
CA GLN A 99 -22.41 18.38 7.32
C GLN A 99 -23.18 17.40 8.23
N ALA A 100 -22.50 16.65 9.09
CA ALA A 100 -23.17 15.75 10.02
C ALA A 100 -23.87 16.53 11.13
N GLU A 101 -25.02 16.04 11.58
CA GLU A 101 -25.85 16.68 12.62
C GLU A 101 -25.32 16.42 14.03
N ASP A 102 -24.61 15.31 14.23
CA ASP A 102 -24.09 14.89 15.53
C ASP A 102 -22.55 14.89 15.56
N PHE A 103 -21.97 15.06 16.74
CA PHE A 103 -20.52 15.07 16.94
C PHE A 103 -19.86 13.75 16.51
N THR A 104 -20.55 12.63 16.68
CA THR A 104 -20.06 11.31 16.27
C THR A 104 -19.88 11.24 14.75
N GLY A 105 -20.89 11.68 14.00
CA GLY A 105 -20.81 11.76 12.54
C GLY A 105 -19.75 12.74 12.04
N MET A 106 -19.54 13.86 12.78
CA MET A 106 -18.50 14.84 12.41
C MET A 106 -17.08 14.26 12.49
N ILE A 107 -16.79 13.44 13.48
CA ILE A 107 -15.43 12.85 13.69
C ILE A 107 -15.26 11.46 13.08
N TYR A 108 -16.35 10.82 12.65
CA TYR A 108 -16.32 9.47 12.07
C TYR A 108 -15.29 9.31 10.94
N PRO A 109 -15.18 10.23 9.96
CA PRO A 109 -14.20 10.15 8.90
C PRO A 109 -12.76 10.10 9.39
N PHE A 110 -12.44 10.87 10.42
CA PHE A 110 -11.10 10.85 11.02
C PHE A 110 -10.80 9.49 11.67
N MET A 111 -11.77 8.91 12.38
CA MET A 111 -11.61 7.56 12.97
C MET A 111 -11.45 6.49 11.90
N GLU A 112 -12.18 6.59 10.78
CA GLU A 112 -12.04 5.69 9.64
C GLU A 112 -10.67 5.84 8.97
N SER A 113 -10.17 7.06 8.81
CA SER A 113 -8.81 7.33 8.33
C SER A 113 -7.74 6.66 9.20
N LEU A 114 -7.87 6.69 10.52
CA LEU A 114 -6.96 6.01 11.45
C LEU A 114 -7.07 4.49 11.33
N THR A 115 -8.28 3.97 11.13
CA THR A 115 -8.54 2.53 10.95
C THR A 115 -7.84 2.01 9.70
N LEU A 116 -8.03 2.67 8.55
CA LEU A 116 -7.40 2.31 7.27
C LEU A 116 -5.88 2.55 7.26
N SER A 117 -5.39 3.51 8.06
CA SER A 117 -3.95 3.76 8.23
C SER A 117 -3.24 2.64 8.99
N THR A 118 -3.94 1.91 9.84
CA THR A 118 -3.35 0.92 10.74
C THR A 118 -2.56 -0.16 10.00
N PRO A 119 -3.14 -0.95 9.07
CA PRO A 119 -2.39 -1.96 8.33
C PRO A 119 -1.31 -1.34 7.44
N LEU A 120 -1.57 -0.18 6.83
CA LEU A 120 -0.59 0.52 5.98
C LEU A 120 0.67 0.87 6.75
N ILE A 121 0.55 1.46 7.95
CA ILE A 121 1.68 1.82 8.80
C ILE A 121 2.50 0.57 9.14
N ILE A 122 1.84 -0.49 9.59
CA ILE A 122 2.53 -1.70 10.09
C ILE A 122 3.31 -2.39 8.95
N ILE A 123 2.69 -2.60 7.78
CA ILE A 123 3.38 -3.22 6.62
C ILE A 123 4.51 -2.34 6.15
N SER A 124 4.27 -1.03 6.01
CA SER A 124 5.25 -0.08 5.51
C SER A 124 6.50 0.00 6.38
N LEU A 125 6.35 -0.13 7.70
CA LEU A 125 7.48 -0.24 8.63
C LEU A 125 8.32 -1.48 8.36
N GLY A 126 7.69 -2.63 8.08
CA GLY A 126 8.37 -3.85 7.69
C GLY A 126 9.16 -3.68 6.39
N ILE A 127 8.52 -3.10 5.37
CA ILE A 127 9.15 -2.80 4.08
C ILE A 127 10.31 -1.80 4.25
N ALA A 128 10.14 -0.77 5.08
CA ALA A 128 11.19 0.21 5.38
C ALA A 128 12.42 -0.43 6.02
N ILE A 129 12.24 -1.42 6.91
CA ILE A 129 13.35 -2.20 7.50
C ILE A 129 14.08 -2.99 6.41
N SER A 130 13.36 -3.63 5.48
CA SER A 130 13.96 -4.34 4.35
C SER A 130 14.76 -3.38 3.44
N PHE A 131 14.22 -2.21 3.12
CA PHE A 131 14.92 -1.18 2.32
C PHE A 131 16.22 -0.72 2.99
N ARG A 132 16.19 -0.54 4.31
CA ARG A 132 17.40 -0.19 5.10
C ARG A 132 18.46 -1.28 5.08
N SER A 133 18.10 -2.53 4.79
CA SER A 133 19.04 -3.65 4.65
C SER A 133 19.47 -3.90 3.20
N GLY A 134 19.06 -3.04 2.27
CA GLY A 134 19.39 -3.15 0.85
C GLY A 134 18.55 -4.20 0.10
N LEU A 135 17.41 -4.63 0.68
CA LEU A 135 16.49 -5.58 0.07
C LEU A 135 15.20 -4.86 -0.36
N PHE A 136 14.78 -5.08 -1.60
CA PHE A 136 13.54 -4.53 -2.11
C PHE A 136 12.41 -5.55 -1.92
N ASN A 137 11.68 -5.44 -0.78
CA ASN A 137 10.58 -6.34 -0.45
C ASN A 137 9.25 -5.84 -1.06
N ILE A 138 8.79 -6.49 -2.13
CA ILE A 138 7.46 -6.29 -2.73
C ILE A 138 6.45 -7.29 -2.14
N GLY A 139 6.89 -8.23 -1.31
CA GLY A 139 6.12 -9.34 -0.79
C GLY A 139 5.16 -9.02 0.37
N GLY A 140 4.98 -7.74 0.70
CA GLY A 140 4.10 -7.32 1.79
C GLY A 140 2.69 -7.87 1.68
N GLN A 141 2.15 -7.97 0.46
CA GLN A 141 0.83 -8.52 0.16
C GLN A 141 0.71 -9.99 0.62
N GLY A 142 1.60 -10.86 0.12
CA GLY A 142 1.56 -12.28 0.46
C GLY A 142 1.89 -12.55 1.93
N GLN A 143 2.80 -11.77 2.51
CA GLN A 143 3.16 -11.85 3.93
C GLN A 143 1.97 -11.46 4.83
N MET A 144 1.19 -10.46 4.44
CA MET A 144 -0.03 -10.05 5.12
C MET A 144 -1.11 -11.13 5.05
N ILE A 145 -1.36 -11.67 3.84
CA ILE A 145 -2.34 -12.75 3.62
C ILE A 145 -1.99 -13.97 4.49
N PHE A 146 -0.72 -14.37 4.51
CA PHE A 146 -0.29 -15.52 5.30
C PHE A 146 -0.45 -15.29 6.80
N GLY A 147 -0.15 -14.08 7.26
CA GLY A 147 -0.41 -13.68 8.64
C GLY A 147 -1.90 -13.69 8.99
N ALA A 148 -2.76 -13.17 8.09
CA ALA A 148 -4.21 -13.20 8.23
C ALA A 148 -4.76 -14.63 8.30
N MET A 149 -4.27 -15.54 7.44
CA MET A 149 -4.66 -16.96 7.44
C MET A 149 -4.34 -17.64 8.77
N PHE A 150 -3.11 -17.44 9.28
CA PHE A 150 -2.72 -18.01 10.58
C PHE A 150 -3.58 -17.41 11.70
N ALA A 151 -3.75 -16.10 11.72
CA ALA A 151 -4.60 -15.42 12.71
C ALA A 151 -6.02 -15.97 12.71
N THR A 152 -6.62 -16.12 11.52
CA THR A 152 -7.99 -16.63 11.37
C THR A 152 -8.10 -18.09 11.82
N TYR A 153 -7.18 -18.95 11.41
CA TYR A 153 -7.21 -20.35 11.80
C TYR A 153 -7.27 -20.51 13.32
N PHE A 154 -6.39 -19.83 14.05
CA PHE A 154 -6.38 -19.89 15.50
C PHE A 154 -7.50 -19.09 16.14
N GLY A 155 -7.97 -18.00 15.51
CA GLY A 155 -9.05 -17.16 15.98
C GLY A 155 -10.45 -17.74 15.84
N VAL A 156 -10.63 -18.74 14.94
CA VAL A 156 -11.89 -19.43 14.71
C VAL A 156 -11.95 -20.75 15.49
N HIS A 157 -10.86 -21.54 15.47
CA HIS A 157 -10.90 -22.92 15.98
C HIS A 157 -10.59 -23.07 17.46
N LEU A 158 -10.13 -22.01 18.14
CA LEU A 158 -9.81 -22.07 19.56
C LEU A 158 -10.78 -21.21 20.37
N GLN A 159 -11.16 -21.73 21.54
CA GLN A 159 -11.96 -20.99 22.51
C GLN A 159 -11.14 -20.79 23.78
N LEU A 160 -10.47 -19.64 23.85
CA LEU A 160 -9.63 -19.26 24.97
C LEU A 160 -10.16 -17.99 25.65
N PRO A 161 -9.83 -17.75 26.93
CA PRO A 161 -10.19 -16.50 27.60
C PRO A 161 -9.66 -15.26 26.83
N PHE A 162 -10.44 -14.17 26.87
CA PHE A 162 -10.00 -12.88 26.31
C PHE A 162 -8.60 -12.49 26.83
N GLY A 163 -7.81 -11.89 26.02
CA GLY A 163 -6.41 -11.52 26.27
C GLY A 163 -5.43 -12.64 25.91
N VAL A 164 -5.63 -13.86 26.38
CA VAL A 164 -4.80 -15.01 25.99
C VAL A 164 -5.07 -15.38 24.53
N HIS A 165 -6.34 -15.44 24.13
CA HIS A 165 -6.75 -15.74 22.77
C HIS A 165 -6.24 -14.69 21.78
N LEU A 166 -6.49 -13.41 22.06
CA LEU A 166 -6.03 -12.31 21.22
C LEU A 166 -4.49 -12.29 21.10
N LEU A 167 -3.77 -12.50 22.23
CA LEU A 167 -2.32 -12.57 22.22
C LEU A 167 -1.82 -13.73 21.34
N LEU A 168 -2.46 -14.91 21.46
CA LEU A 168 -2.11 -16.07 20.62
C LEU A 168 -2.33 -15.75 19.13
N VAL A 169 -3.48 -15.19 18.77
CA VAL A 169 -3.80 -14.79 17.38
C VAL A 169 -2.77 -13.80 16.83
N VAL A 170 -2.38 -12.80 17.63
CA VAL A 170 -1.33 -11.84 17.27
C VAL A 170 0.00 -12.53 17.03
N ILE A 171 0.43 -13.41 17.94
CA ILE A 171 1.69 -14.17 17.81
C ILE A 171 1.65 -15.05 16.56
N MET A 172 0.56 -15.78 16.34
CA MET A 172 0.44 -16.70 15.21
C MET A 172 0.38 -15.97 13.88
N GLY A 173 -0.26 -14.79 13.82
CA GLY A 173 -0.22 -13.95 12.62
C GLY A 173 1.17 -13.39 12.32
N ILE A 174 1.90 -12.94 13.35
CA ILE A 174 3.31 -12.53 13.21
C ILE A 174 4.16 -13.70 12.70
N LEU A 175 4.00 -14.89 13.27
CA LEU A 175 4.73 -16.10 12.86
C LEU A 175 4.37 -16.51 11.43
N GLY A 176 3.10 -16.47 11.03
CA GLY A 176 2.66 -16.74 9.66
C GLY A 176 3.33 -15.84 8.65
N GLY A 177 3.27 -14.52 8.86
CA GLY A 177 3.93 -13.55 7.98
C GLY A 177 5.46 -13.68 7.99
N ALA A 178 6.07 -13.91 9.15
CA ALA A 178 7.52 -14.16 9.29
C ALA A 178 7.97 -15.44 8.58
N LEU A 179 7.19 -16.50 8.65
CA LEU A 179 7.43 -17.76 7.93
C LEU A 179 7.43 -17.51 6.41
N TRP A 180 6.42 -16.80 5.91
CA TRP A 180 6.32 -16.47 4.48
C TRP A 180 7.47 -15.58 4.01
N GLY A 181 7.82 -14.55 4.76
CA GLY A 181 8.96 -13.69 4.50
C GLY A 181 10.30 -14.45 4.57
N SER A 182 10.43 -15.43 5.47
CA SER A 182 11.65 -16.23 5.63
C SER A 182 12.01 -17.02 4.38
N ILE A 183 11.02 -17.48 3.60
CA ILE A 183 11.24 -18.21 2.34
C ILE A 183 12.09 -17.35 1.39
N VAL A 184 11.72 -16.09 1.20
CA VAL A 184 12.48 -15.14 0.37
C VAL A 184 13.88 -14.92 0.92
N GLY A 185 13.97 -14.67 2.22
CA GLY A 185 15.24 -14.41 2.89
C GLY A 185 16.23 -15.56 2.75
N ILE A 186 15.75 -16.80 2.93
CA ILE A 186 16.55 -18.04 2.82
C ILE A 186 16.98 -18.26 1.36
N LEU A 187 16.05 -18.16 0.40
CA LEU A 187 16.36 -18.34 -1.02
C LEU A 187 17.39 -17.31 -1.48
N LYS A 188 17.21 -16.02 -1.13
CA LYS A 188 18.19 -14.97 -1.40
C LYS A 188 19.55 -15.27 -0.80
N ALA A 189 19.60 -15.68 0.46
CA ALA A 189 20.86 -15.96 1.17
C ALA A 189 21.57 -17.22 0.64
N ALA A 190 20.83 -18.25 0.22
CA ALA A 190 21.38 -19.51 -0.25
C ALA A 190 21.79 -19.47 -1.71
N THR A 191 20.92 -18.98 -2.60
CA THR A 191 21.07 -19.05 -4.06
C THR A 191 21.50 -17.73 -4.71
N GLY A 192 21.36 -16.60 -4.01
CA GLY A 192 21.56 -15.26 -4.58
C GLY A 192 20.39 -14.80 -5.47
N ALA A 193 19.26 -15.54 -5.50
CA ALA A 193 18.11 -15.20 -6.32
C ALA A 193 17.62 -13.77 -6.09
N HIS A 194 17.00 -13.17 -7.11
CA HIS A 194 16.53 -11.80 -7.05
C HIS A 194 15.28 -11.70 -6.18
N GLU A 195 15.36 -10.96 -5.07
CA GLU A 195 14.29 -10.86 -4.07
C GLU A 195 12.98 -10.29 -4.61
N VAL A 196 13.04 -9.35 -5.57
CA VAL A 196 11.87 -8.76 -6.21
C VAL A 196 11.04 -9.83 -6.93
N ILE A 197 11.69 -10.68 -7.71
CA ILE A 197 11.02 -11.76 -8.46
C ILE A 197 10.39 -12.75 -7.48
N LEU A 198 11.16 -13.17 -6.45
CA LEU A 198 10.67 -14.10 -5.45
C LEU A 198 9.47 -13.56 -4.69
N THR A 199 9.52 -12.28 -4.27
CA THR A 199 8.43 -11.66 -3.50
C THR A 199 7.17 -11.49 -4.33
N ILE A 200 7.28 -11.11 -5.60
CA ILE A 200 6.12 -11.00 -6.51
C ILE A 200 5.49 -12.37 -6.74
N MET A 201 6.29 -13.39 -7.03
CA MET A 201 5.76 -14.74 -7.24
C MET A 201 5.06 -15.30 -6.00
N LEU A 202 5.64 -15.08 -4.83
CA LEU A 202 5.03 -15.50 -3.57
C LEU A 202 3.75 -14.72 -3.23
N ASN A 203 3.58 -13.48 -3.69
CA ASN A 203 2.30 -12.78 -3.56
C ASN A 203 1.18 -13.52 -4.30
N TYR A 204 1.41 -13.90 -5.57
CA TYR A 204 0.44 -14.68 -6.33
C TYR A 204 0.15 -16.04 -5.71
N ILE A 205 1.17 -16.72 -5.23
CA ILE A 205 0.99 -18.02 -4.53
C ILE A 205 0.12 -17.81 -3.28
N ALA A 206 0.33 -16.76 -2.49
CA ALA A 206 -0.47 -16.48 -1.30
C ALA A 206 -1.93 -16.18 -1.63
N VAL A 207 -2.20 -15.39 -2.69
CA VAL A 207 -3.56 -15.09 -3.17
C VAL A 207 -4.30 -16.36 -3.60
N TYR A 208 -3.67 -17.19 -4.42
CA TYR A 208 -4.31 -18.44 -4.85
C TYR A 208 -4.44 -19.46 -3.71
N LEU A 209 -3.49 -19.48 -2.77
CA LEU A 209 -3.54 -20.37 -1.63
C LEU A 209 -4.68 -20.00 -0.67
N VAL A 210 -4.88 -18.72 -0.35
CA VAL A 210 -6.01 -18.28 0.50
C VAL A 210 -7.34 -18.58 -0.19
N ALA A 211 -7.45 -18.32 -1.50
CA ALA A 211 -8.64 -18.63 -2.28
C ALA A 211 -8.97 -20.13 -2.28
N TYR A 212 -7.95 -20.98 -2.39
CA TYR A 212 -8.09 -22.45 -2.30
C TYR A 212 -8.51 -22.89 -0.89
N LEU A 213 -7.83 -22.40 0.16
CA LEU A 213 -8.11 -22.84 1.54
C LEU A 213 -9.49 -22.40 2.03
N LEU A 214 -9.99 -21.24 1.55
CA LEU A 214 -11.35 -20.77 1.82
C LEU A 214 -12.45 -21.60 1.11
N GLN A 215 -12.08 -22.54 0.24
CA GLN A 215 -12.97 -23.51 -0.37
C GLN A 215 -12.81 -24.92 0.23
N THR A 216 -12.03 -25.06 1.29
CA THR A 216 -11.78 -26.32 2.00
C THR A 216 -12.32 -26.24 3.43
N PRO A 217 -12.63 -27.40 4.05
CA PRO A 217 -13.09 -27.42 5.46
C PRO A 217 -12.11 -26.81 6.47
N VAL A 218 -10.89 -26.47 6.04
CA VAL A 218 -9.85 -25.89 6.90
C VAL A 218 -10.18 -24.46 7.31
N LEU A 219 -10.72 -23.64 6.38
CA LEU A 219 -11.00 -22.23 6.61
C LEU A 219 -12.40 -21.82 6.16
N GLN A 220 -13.08 -22.62 5.36
CA GLN A 220 -14.40 -22.27 4.83
C GLN A 220 -15.46 -22.34 5.93
N ARG A 221 -16.34 -21.36 5.94
CA ARG A 221 -17.54 -21.35 6.79
C ARG A 221 -18.47 -22.50 6.44
N GLU A 222 -18.93 -23.22 7.45
CA GLU A 222 -19.89 -24.31 7.25
C GLU A 222 -21.18 -23.82 6.59
N GLY A 223 -21.61 -24.51 5.55
CA GLY A 223 -22.84 -24.19 4.81
C GLY A 223 -22.76 -22.96 3.90
N SER A 224 -21.61 -22.31 3.78
CA SER A 224 -21.42 -21.17 2.86
C SER A 224 -20.90 -21.64 1.50
N THR A 225 -21.49 -21.11 0.42
CA THR A 225 -20.97 -21.26 -0.95
C THR A 225 -19.92 -20.19 -1.29
N ASN A 226 -19.86 -19.09 -0.53
CA ASN A 226 -18.87 -18.04 -0.72
C ASN A 226 -17.54 -18.43 -0.07
N PRO A 227 -16.39 -18.07 -0.65
CA PRO A 227 -15.07 -18.33 -0.10
C PRO A 227 -14.75 -17.35 1.04
N VAL A 228 -15.37 -17.55 2.20
CA VAL A 228 -15.19 -16.78 3.43
C VAL A 228 -15.03 -17.70 4.62
N SER A 229 -14.25 -17.29 5.62
CA SER A 229 -14.12 -18.03 6.88
C SER A 229 -15.33 -17.82 7.78
N ASP A 230 -15.41 -18.60 8.85
CA ASP A 230 -16.26 -18.27 9.98
C ASP A 230 -15.82 -16.94 10.62
N PHE A 231 -16.73 -16.35 11.41
CA PHE A 231 -16.38 -15.19 12.22
C PHE A 231 -15.36 -15.59 13.27
N LEU A 232 -14.38 -14.72 13.49
CA LEU A 232 -13.46 -14.89 14.60
C LEU A 232 -14.24 -14.86 15.92
N GLU A 233 -13.82 -15.69 16.87
CA GLU A 233 -14.37 -15.68 18.22
C GLU A 233 -14.26 -14.27 18.82
N PRO A 234 -15.25 -13.77 19.56
CA PRO A 234 -15.23 -12.44 20.16
C PRO A 234 -13.98 -12.17 21.03
N THR A 235 -13.40 -13.25 21.60
CA THR A 235 -12.17 -13.20 22.39
C THR A 235 -10.89 -13.04 21.55
N ALA A 236 -10.97 -13.25 20.24
CA ALA A 236 -9.89 -13.10 19.25
C ALA A 236 -9.93 -11.74 18.50
N VAL A 237 -10.94 -10.91 18.78
CA VAL A 237 -11.15 -9.62 18.10
C VAL A 237 -10.55 -8.48 18.93
N PHE A 238 -9.93 -7.51 18.27
CA PHE A 238 -9.49 -6.29 18.90
C PHE A 238 -10.69 -5.48 19.38
N PRO A 239 -10.75 -5.12 20.67
CA PRO A 239 -11.84 -4.26 21.16
C PRO A 239 -11.80 -2.89 20.48
N PRO A 240 -12.96 -2.23 20.29
CA PRO A 240 -13.02 -0.87 19.80
C PRO A 240 -12.33 0.08 20.79
N LEU A 241 -11.66 1.14 20.27
CA LEU A 241 -10.89 2.07 21.10
C LEU A 241 -11.79 3.15 21.73
N LEU A 242 -12.84 3.58 21.02
CA LEU A 242 -13.73 4.69 21.40
C LEU A 242 -15.22 4.28 21.42
N GLY A 243 -15.50 3.02 21.77
CA GLY A 243 -16.86 2.47 21.78
C GLY A 243 -17.33 1.94 20.42
N ASP A 244 -18.51 1.33 20.41
CA ASP A 244 -19.03 0.57 19.25
C ASP A 244 -19.46 1.45 18.05
N SER A 245 -19.52 2.78 18.26
CA SER A 245 -19.86 3.72 17.19
C SER A 245 -18.75 3.88 16.14
N PHE A 246 -17.52 3.48 16.46
CA PHE A 246 -16.37 3.63 15.60
C PHE A 246 -15.71 2.29 15.28
N ARG A 247 -15.25 2.14 14.04
CA ARG A 247 -14.47 0.95 13.63
C ARG A 247 -13.02 0.99 14.13
N LEU A 248 -12.57 2.11 14.72
CA LEU A 248 -11.24 2.26 15.26
C LEU A 248 -11.02 1.33 16.45
N HIS A 249 -10.09 0.42 16.32
CA HIS A 249 -9.78 -0.64 17.29
C HIS A 249 -8.35 -0.53 17.84
N TRP A 250 -8.03 -1.28 18.89
CA TRP A 250 -6.70 -1.30 19.52
C TRP A 250 -5.54 -1.62 18.58
N GLY A 251 -5.80 -2.12 17.38
CA GLY A 251 -4.79 -2.28 16.33
C GLY A 251 -4.06 -0.99 15.98
N PHE A 252 -4.70 0.20 16.13
CA PHE A 252 -4.02 1.47 15.90
C PHE A 252 -2.96 1.75 16.98
N VAL A 253 -3.23 1.40 18.24
CA VAL A 253 -2.24 1.47 19.30
C VAL A 253 -1.07 0.52 19.01
N VAL A 254 -1.36 -0.67 18.48
CA VAL A 254 -0.33 -1.61 18.03
C VAL A 254 0.51 -1.00 16.89
N ALA A 255 -0.08 -0.25 15.94
CA ALA A 255 0.66 0.44 14.89
C ALA A 255 1.62 1.51 15.45
N ILE A 256 1.19 2.27 16.48
CA ILE A 256 2.05 3.23 17.20
C ILE A 256 3.21 2.49 17.88
N LEU A 257 2.92 1.42 18.62
CA LEU A 257 3.95 0.61 19.29
C LEU A 257 4.91 -0.02 18.28
N THR A 258 4.42 -0.47 17.15
CA THR A 258 5.24 -0.98 16.04
C THR A 258 6.15 0.09 15.46
N THR A 259 5.67 1.35 15.37
CA THR A 259 6.48 2.49 14.94
C THR A 259 7.63 2.76 15.92
N VAL A 260 7.34 2.75 17.22
CA VAL A 260 8.35 2.90 18.26
C VAL A 260 9.35 1.74 18.23
N PHE A 261 8.86 0.51 18.08
CA PHE A 261 9.69 -0.68 17.95
C PHE A 261 10.63 -0.58 16.72
N ALA A 262 10.11 -0.22 15.55
CA ALA A 262 10.89 -0.06 14.32
C ALA A 262 11.93 1.05 14.47
N TRP A 263 11.58 2.18 15.12
CA TRP A 263 12.51 3.24 15.44
C TRP A 263 13.64 2.75 16.37
N TRP A 264 13.29 2.06 17.46
CA TRP A 264 14.28 1.49 18.38
C TRP A 264 15.15 0.45 17.67
N LEU A 265 14.55 -0.47 16.91
CA LEU A 265 15.25 -1.50 16.17
C LEU A 265 16.30 -0.90 15.21
N ILE A 266 15.88 0.06 14.39
CA ILE A 266 16.77 0.66 13.40
C ILE A 266 17.83 1.55 14.05
N GLN A 267 17.48 2.35 15.06
CA GLN A 267 18.35 3.41 15.57
C GLN A 267 19.22 2.96 16.75
N ARG A 268 18.74 2.04 17.57
CA ARG A 268 19.34 1.72 18.87
C ARG A 268 19.85 0.27 18.99
N SER A 269 19.37 -0.65 18.15
CA SER A 269 19.74 -2.07 18.28
C SER A 269 21.00 -2.43 17.48
N THR A 270 21.69 -3.48 17.94
CA THR A 270 22.84 -4.07 17.22
C THR A 270 22.40 -4.73 15.91
N ILE A 271 21.20 -5.33 15.88
CA ILE A 271 20.61 -5.90 14.66
C ILE A 271 20.36 -4.79 13.64
N GLY A 272 19.76 -3.67 14.04
CA GLY A 272 19.53 -2.52 13.17
C GLY A 272 20.82 -1.91 12.63
N PHE A 273 21.89 -1.88 13.43
CA PHE A 273 23.20 -1.47 12.95
C PHE A 273 23.70 -2.42 11.85
N GLN A 274 23.66 -3.73 12.06
CA GLN A 274 24.08 -4.72 11.08
C GLN A 274 23.25 -4.67 9.79
N LEU A 275 21.93 -4.50 9.89
CA LEU A 275 21.03 -4.33 8.75
C LEU A 275 21.43 -3.11 7.90
N ARG A 276 21.65 -1.95 8.53
CA ARG A 276 22.09 -0.73 7.84
C ARG A 276 23.50 -0.88 7.25
N ALA A 277 24.41 -1.53 7.94
CA ALA A 277 25.77 -1.79 7.43
C ALA A 277 25.74 -2.66 6.17
N VAL A 278 24.91 -3.73 6.17
CA VAL A 278 24.71 -4.58 5.00
C VAL A 278 24.03 -3.81 3.87
N GLY A 279 23.03 -2.98 4.17
CA GLY A 279 22.35 -2.16 3.17
C GLY A 279 23.25 -1.10 2.53
N ALA A 280 24.18 -0.53 3.30
CA ALA A 280 25.12 0.47 2.79
C ALA A 280 26.19 -0.17 1.87
N ASN A 281 26.82 -1.24 2.32
CA ASN A 281 27.82 -1.98 1.53
C ASN A 281 27.97 -3.42 2.06
N PRO A 282 27.42 -4.43 1.38
CA PRO A 282 27.51 -5.82 1.81
C PRO A 282 28.96 -6.35 1.90
N ALA A 283 29.87 -5.90 1.02
CA ALA A 283 31.27 -6.32 1.02
C ALA A 283 32.01 -5.77 2.24
N ALA A 284 31.87 -4.48 2.53
CA ALA A 284 32.45 -3.84 3.70
C ALA A 284 31.88 -4.44 5.01
N ALA A 285 30.56 -4.69 5.07
CA ALA A 285 29.94 -5.33 6.22
C ALA A 285 30.52 -6.73 6.48
N ARG A 286 30.77 -7.51 5.43
CA ARG A 286 31.41 -8.84 5.52
C ARG A 286 32.83 -8.73 6.07
N THR A 287 33.63 -7.77 5.60
CA THR A 287 34.99 -7.52 6.12
C THR A 287 34.96 -7.14 7.59
N ALA A 288 33.92 -6.42 8.04
CA ALA A 288 33.72 -6.08 9.45
C ALA A 288 33.13 -7.25 10.29
N GLY A 289 33.02 -8.48 9.73
CA GLY A 289 32.56 -9.66 10.46
C GLY A 289 31.04 -9.84 10.50
N VAL A 290 30.26 -9.01 9.78
CA VAL A 290 28.79 -9.15 9.72
C VAL A 290 28.40 -10.23 8.72
N SER A 291 27.57 -11.18 9.14
CA SER A 291 27.06 -12.22 8.26
C SER A 291 25.94 -11.66 7.37
N VAL A 292 26.26 -11.29 6.12
CA VAL A 292 25.31 -10.74 5.14
C VAL A 292 24.14 -11.67 4.91
N LYS A 293 24.39 -12.99 4.73
CA LYS A 293 23.37 -14.01 4.51
C LYS A 293 22.34 -14.04 5.65
N ARG A 294 22.83 -14.02 6.91
CA ARG A 294 21.96 -14.00 8.10
C ARG A 294 21.12 -12.72 8.14
N MET A 295 21.71 -11.57 7.80
CA MET A 295 20.99 -10.29 7.82
C MET A 295 19.89 -10.22 6.77
N TYR A 296 20.08 -10.83 5.60
CA TYR A 296 19.00 -10.94 4.60
C TYR A 296 17.82 -11.74 5.13
N VAL A 297 18.06 -12.87 5.77
CA VAL A 297 16.99 -13.69 6.38
C VAL A 297 16.30 -12.90 7.50
N VAL A 298 17.06 -12.29 8.40
CA VAL A 298 16.52 -11.51 9.53
C VAL A 298 15.67 -10.33 9.05
N ALA A 299 16.12 -9.59 8.01
CA ALA A 299 15.35 -8.50 7.43
C ALA A 299 14.00 -8.97 6.91
N MET A 300 13.97 -10.08 6.16
CA MET A 300 12.74 -10.62 5.57
C MET A 300 11.81 -11.23 6.63
N VAL A 301 12.35 -11.86 7.66
CA VAL A 301 11.57 -12.39 8.80
C VAL A 301 10.90 -11.26 9.58
N ILE A 302 11.63 -10.20 9.89
CA ILE A 302 11.07 -9.04 10.61
C ILE A 302 10.02 -8.35 9.73
N SER A 303 10.34 -8.10 8.46
CA SER A 303 9.40 -7.47 7.52
C SER A 303 8.14 -8.31 7.34
N GLY A 304 8.29 -9.62 7.18
CA GLY A 304 7.17 -10.55 7.07
C GLY A 304 6.34 -10.63 8.35
N GLY A 305 6.98 -10.63 9.51
CA GLY A 305 6.29 -10.62 10.80
C GLY A 305 5.45 -9.37 10.99
N LEU A 306 5.96 -8.19 10.60
CA LEU A 306 5.19 -6.95 10.64
C LEU A 306 4.04 -6.95 9.62
N ALA A 307 4.27 -7.45 8.42
CA ALA A 307 3.18 -7.63 7.45
C ALA A 307 2.12 -8.61 7.95
N GLY A 308 2.52 -9.70 8.61
CA GLY A 308 1.59 -10.61 9.27
C GLY A 308 0.78 -9.95 10.38
N LEU A 309 1.40 -9.09 11.20
CA LEU A 309 0.72 -8.29 12.22
C LEU A 309 -0.32 -7.34 11.61
N ALA A 310 -0.05 -6.77 10.42
CA ALA A 310 -1.04 -5.99 9.69
C ALA A 310 -2.21 -6.88 9.23
N GLY A 311 -1.95 -8.11 8.81
CA GLY A 311 -2.99 -9.10 8.51
C GLY A 311 -3.86 -9.40 9.72
N VAL A 312 -3.26 -9.54 10.92
CA VAL A 312 -4.02 -9.66 12.18
C VAL A 312 -4.89 -8.44 12.40
N SER A 313 -4.35 -7.21 12.23
CA SER A 313 -5.14 -5.99 12.43
C SER A 313 -6.35 -5.90 11.50
N GLN A 314 -6.23 -6.48 10.30
CA GLN A 314 -7.31 -6.51 9.33
C GLN A 314 -8.38 -7.54 9.72
N VAL A 315 -8.00 -8.81 9.97
CA VAL A 315 -8.98 -9.86 10.28
C VAL A 315 -9.52 -9.78 11.71
N SER A 316 -8.71 -9.42 12.71
CA SER A 316 -9.17 -9.33 14.10
C SER A 316 -9.72 -7.96 14.48
N GLY A 317 -9.45 -6.92 13.67
CA GLY A 317 -9.91 -5.55 13.96
C GLY A 317 -11.06 -5.11 13.05
N THR A 318 -10.81 -5.09 11.75
CA THR A 318 -11.69 -4.45 10.76
C THR A 318 -12.74 -5.40 10.20
N GLU A 319 -12.32 -6.55 9.63
CA GLU A 319 -13.19 -7.46 8.86
C GLU A 319 -13.90 -8.51 9.73
N LYS A 320 -13.26 -8.99 10.78
CA LYS A 320 -13.70 -10.08 11.68
C LYS A 320 -13.93 -11.42 10.98
N VAL A 321 -13.60 -11.50 9.71
CA VAL A 321 -13.63 -12.70 8.85
C VAL A 321 -12.43 -12.66 7.91
N LEU A 322 -12.04 -13.82 7.39
CA LEU A 322 -11.07 -13.91 6.30
C LEU A 322 -11.83 -14.08 4.98
N ASN A 323 -11.53 -13.24 4.03
CA ASN A 323 -12.00 -13.33 2.64
C ASN A 323 -10.81 -13.38 1.68
N THR A 324 -11.08 -13.60 0.40
CA THR A 324 -10.03 -13.67 -0.63
C THR A 324 -9.31 -12.35 -0.86
N ASP A 325 -9.96 -11.22 -0.54
CA ASP A 325 -9.44 -9.86 -0.73
C ASP A 325 -8.98 -9.18 0.56
N VAL A 326 -8.71 -9.95 1.61
CA VAL A 326 -8.33 -9.45 2.95
C VAL A 326 -7.17 -8.45 2.93
N ALA A 327 -6.26 -8.59 2.00
CA ALA A 327 -5.11 -7.70 1.87
C ALA A 327 -5.37 -6.53 0.89
N GLY A 328 -6.45 -6.56 0.07
CA GLY A 328 -6.77 -5.51 -0.90
C GLY A 328 -5.52 -5.03 -1.64
N SER A 329 -5.28 -3.72 -1.66
CA SER A 329 -4.06 -3.08 -2.18
C SER A 329 -3.01 -2.77 -1.10
N PHE A 330 -3.27 -3.06 0.18
CA PHE A 330 -2.42 -2.63 1.30
C PHE A 330 -0.95 -2.98 1.15
N GLY A 331 -0.64 -4.18 0.61
CA GLY A 331 0.74 -4.62 0.44
C GLY A 331 1.53 -3.79 -0.57
N PHE A 332 0.90 -3.36 -1.65
CA PHE A 332 1.52 -2.50 -2.67
C PHE A 332 1.55 -1.03 -2.24
N ASP A 333 0.47 -0.52 -1.67
CA ASP A 333 0.39 0.85 -1.15
C ASP A 333 1.45 1.09 -0.06
N ALA A 334 1.73 0.07 0.74
CA ALA A 334 2.74 0.12 1.79
C ALA A 334 4.17 0.35 1.26
N ILE A 335 4.49 -0.10 0.04
CA ILE A 335 5.77 0.21 -0.61
C ILE A 335 5.87 1.72 -0.84
N THR A 336 4.80 2.28 -1.36
CA THR A 336 4.65 3.70 -1.65
C THR A 336 4.78 4.55 -0.38
N VAL A 337 4.10 4.12 0.71
CA VAL A 337 4.18 4.75 2.04
C VAL A 337 5.60 4.66 2.61
N ALA A 338 6.30 3.53 2.47
CA ALA A 338 7.67 3.36 2.93
C ALA A 338 8.65 4.28 2.18
N LEU A 339 8.45 4.46 0.87
CA LEU A 339 9.24 5.38 0.04
C LEU A 339 8.96 6.83 0.40
N LEU A 340 7.67 7.21 0.54
CA LEU A 340 7.25 8.54 0.98
C LEU A 340 7.85 8.91 2.33
N GLY A 341 7.81 7.98 3.29
CA GLY A 341 8.43 8.10 4.60
C GLY A 341 9.96 8.03 4.60
N ARG A 342 10.61 7.87 3.41
CA ARG A 342 12.06 7.73 3.23
C ARG A 342 12.65 6.63 4.11
N SER A 343 11.93 5.54 4.31
CA SER A 343 12.29 4.44 5.20
C SER A 343 12.67 4.89 6.64
N ASN A 344 12.17 6.04 7.08
CA ASN A 344 12.29 6.52 8.46
C ASN A 344 11.00 6.16 9.20
N PRO A 345 11.03 5.45 10.34
CA PRO A 345 9.82 5.00 11.03
C PRO A 345 8.80 6.10 11.34
N VAL A 346 9.27 7.27 11.80
CA VAL A 346 8.37 8.42 12.04
C VAL A 346 7.80 8.96 10.73
N GLY A 347 8.62 9.05 9.67
CA GLY A 347 8.16 9.47 8.34
C GLY A 347 7.15 8.50 7.76
N VAL A 348 7.36 7.18 7.93
CA VAL A 348 6.44 6.13 7.49
C VAL A 348 5.11 6.22 8.23
N PHE A 349 5.12 6.50 9.53
CA PHE A 349 3.90 6.69 10.31
C PHE A 349 3.03 7.81 9.74
N PHE A 350 3.60 9.00 9.53
CA PHE A 350 2.84 10.13 8.96
C PHE A 350 2.44 9.92 7.50
N ALA A 351 3.28 9.24 6.71
CA ALA A 351 2.94 8.86 5.35
C ALA A 351 1.76 7.87 5.32
N GLY A 352 1.74 6.89 6.24
CA GLY A 352 0.63 5.95 6.39
C GLY A 352 -0.67 6.63 6.81
N LEU A 353 -0.61 7.62 7.71
CA LEU A 353 -1.78 8.45 8.07
C LEU A 353 -2.32 9.21 6.86
N LEU A 354 -1.45 9.81 6.06
CA LEU A 354 -1.86 10.52 4.84
C LEU A 354 -2.56 9.58 3.84
N PHE A 355 -1.99 8.40 3.60
CA PHE A 355 -2.58 7.44 2.65
C PHE A 355 -3.89 6.85 3.16
N GLY A 356 -3.99 6.55 4.46
CA GLY A 356 -5.25 6.12 5.06
C GLY A 356 -6.34 7.19 4.97
N ALA A 357 -5.99 8.46 5.20
CA ALA A 357 -6.90 9.59 5.05
C ALA A 357 -7.37 9.78 3.59
N LEU A 358 -6.45 9.70 2.61
CA LEU A 358 -6.80 9.74 1.20
C LEU A 358 -7.71 8.59 0.79
N ARG A 359 -7.49 7.39 1.34
CA ARG A 359 -8.32 6.21 1.06
C ARG A 359 -9.72 6.35 1.65
N ALA A 360 -9.84 6.82 2.89
CA ALA A 360 -11.14 7.09 3.53
C ALA A 360 -11.90 8.19 2.79
N GLY A 361 -11.24 9.31 2.51
CA GLY A 361 -11.83 10.41 1.78
C GLY A 361 -12.22 10.06 0.34
N GLY A 362 -11.47 9.16 -0.30
CA GLY A 362 -11.74 8.71 -1.67
C GLY A 362 -13.08 8.00 -1.80
N VAL A 363 -13.47 7.20 -0.80
CA VAL A 363 -14.79 6.55 -0.76
C VAL A 363 -15.90 7.60 -0.72
N THR A 364 -15.77 8.61 0.14
CA THR A 364 -16.76 9.70 0.25
C THR A 364 -16.79 10.54 -1.04
N MET A 365 -15.64 10.85 -1.62
CA MET A 365 -15.56 11.55 -2.90
C MET A 365 -16.32 10.78 -3.99
N GLN A 366 -16.09 9.48 -4.11
CA GLN A 366 -16.78 8.65 -5.11
C GLN A 366 -18.28 8.62 -4.89
N THR A 367 -18.76 8.47 -3.64
CA THR A 367 -20.18 8.35 -3.34
C THR A 367 -20.94 9.66 -3.48
N GLU A 368 -20.30 10.80 -3.23
CA GLU A 368 -20.95 12.12 -3.28
C GLU A 368 -20.85 12.80 -4.64
N THR A 369 -19.74 12.62 -5.36
CA THR A 369 -19.48 13.34 -6.60
C THR A 369 -19.39 12.45 -7.84
N GLY A 370 -19.50 11.12 -7.67
CA GLY A 370 -19.35 10.18 -8.79
C GLY A 370 -17.90 10.06 -9.33
N VAL A 371 -16.96 10.85 -8.84
CA VAL A 371 -15.55 10.77 -9.28
C VAL A 371 -14.95 9.42 -8.90
N PRO A 372 -14.41 8.64 -9.87
CA PRO A 372 -13.89 7.31 -9.58
C PRO A 372 -12.79 7.32 -8.52
N ILE A 373 -12.79 6.32 -7.61
CA ILE A 373 -11.77 6.16 -6.56
C ILE A 373 -10.35 6.01 -7.13
N ASP A 374 -10.24 5.60 -8.39
CA ASP A 374 -8.97 5.48 -9.10
C ASP A 374 -8.23 6.82 -9.21
N ILE A 375 -8.95 7.95 -9.21
CA ILE A 375 -8.34 9.29 -9.14
C ILE A 375 -7.53 9.44 -7.84
N VAL A 376 -7.99 8.88 -6.73
CA VAL A 376 -7.23 8.90 -5.47
C VAL A 376 -5.93 8.08 -5.59
N LEU A 377 -5.97 6.93 -6.27
CA LEU A 377 -4.77 6.15 -6.55
C LEU A 377 -3.77 6.93 -7.43
N ILE A 378 -4.28 7.71 -8.39
CA ILE A 378 -3.44 8.59 -9.20
C ILE A 378 -2.84 9.72 -8.34
N ILE A 379 -3.62 10.35 -7.45
CA ILE A 379 -3.11 11.35 -6.49
C ILE A 379 -1.95 10.76 -5.67
N GLN A 380 -2.15 9.59 -5.09
CA GLN A 380 -1.13 8.89 -4.29
C GLN A 380 0.13 8.60 -5.12
N SER A 381 -0.04 8.10 -6.34
CA SER A 381 1.07 7.78 -7.26
C SER A 381 1.86 9.02 -7.67
N LEU A 382 1.17 10.13 -7.96
CA LEU A 382 1.80 11.42 -8.28
C LEU A 382 2.56 12.01 -7.08
N ILE A 383 1.98 11.94 -5.88
CA ILE A 383 2.66 12.36 -4.64
C ILE A 383 4.00 11.64 -4.51
N VAL A 384 3.98 10.30 -4.68
CA VAL A 384 5.21 9.50 -4.57
C VAL A 384 6.19 9.79 -5.70
N LEU A 385 5.72 9.92 -6.93
CA LEU A 385 6.56 10.28 -8.07
C LEU A 385 7.33 11.58 -7.81
N PHE A 386 6.65 12.63 -7.38
CA PHE A 386 7.28 13.93 -7.15
C PHE A 386 8.18 13.95 -5.91
N ILE A 387 7.86 13.17 -4.89
CA ILE A 387 8.72 13.04 -3.71
C ILE A 387 9.94 12.15 -3.99
N ALA A 388 9.80 11.12 -4.83
CA ALA A 388 10.91 10.27 -5.26
C ALA A 388 11.84 10.98 -6.24
N ALA A 389 11.33 11.96 -6.99
CA ALA A 389 12.09 12.76 -7.95
C ALA A 389 12.19 14.25 -7.56
N PRO A 390 12.86 14.62 -6.45
CA PRO A 390 12.99 16.00 -6.00
C PRO A 390 13.54 16.98 -7.05
N PRO A 391 14.46 16.58 -7.96
CA PRO A 391 14.92 17.46 -9.01
C PRO A 391 13.81 17.92 -9.95
N LEU A 392 12.82 17.08 -10.22
CA LEU A 392 11.67 17.42 -11.06
C LEU A 392 10.87 18.56 -10.46
N VAL A 393 10.49 18.44 -9.18
CA VAL A 393 9.76 19.47 -8.44
C VAL A 393 10.57 20.76 -8.37
N ARG A 394 11.87 20.67 -8.11
CA ARG A 394 12.77 21.83 -8.07
C ARG A 394 12.86 22.56 -9.42
N THR A 395 12.85 21.82 -10.52
CA THR A 395 12.89 22.37 -11.87
C THR A 395 11.57 23.08 -12.22
N ILE A 396 10.43 22.45 -11.91
CA ILE A 396 9.10 23.01 -12.18
C ILE A 396 8.89 24.32 -11.40
N PHE A 397 9.25 24.33 -10.11
CA PHE A 397 9.09 25.51 -9.24
C PHE A 397 10.32 26.43 -9.21
N ARG A 398 11.35 26.18 -10.05
CA ARG A 398 12.60 26.96 -10.12
C ARG A 398 13.25 27.20 -8.76
N LEU A 399 13.24 26.17 -7.88
CA LEU A 399 13.81 26.25 -6.55
C LEU A 399 15.34 26.24 -6.60
N PRO A 400 16.02 26.95 -5.68
CA PRO A 400 17.49 26.94 -5.61
C PRO A 400 18.01 25.53 -5.35
N ALA A 401 19.18 25.22 -5.90
CA ALA A 401 19.87 23.96 -5.64
C ALA A 401 20.19 23.84 -4.13
N PRO A 402 20.11 22.63 -3.54
CA PRO A 402 20.48 22.43 -2.16
C PRO A 402 21.95 22.83 -1.94
N SER A 403 22.25 23.44 -0.81
CA SER A 403 23.61 23.75 -0.43
C SER A 403 24.44 22.45 -0.37
N ALA A 404 25.76 22.52 -0.62
CA ALA A 404 26.63 21.35 -0.61
C ALA A 404 26.57 20.56 0.71
N LEU A 405 26.19 21.21 1.81
CA LEU A 405 25.98 20.58 3.12
C LEU A 405 24.68 19.78 3.16
N GLU A 406 23.59 20.32 2.62
CA GLU A 406 22.29 19.64 2.50
C GLU A 406 22.34 18.51 1.48
N ALA A 407 23.09 18.69 0.38
CA ALA A 407 23.33 17.64 -0.60
C ALA A 407 24.08 16.43 0.00
N ARG A 408 25.00 16.65 0.94
CA ARG A 408 25.69 15.58 1.70
C ARG A 408 24.77 14.86 2.67
N THR A 409 23.84 15.57 3.31
CA THR A 409 22.87 14.98 4.24
C THR A 409 21.74 14.24 3.50
N ALA A 410 21.38 14.73 2.29
CA ALA A 410 20.38 14.08 1.41
C ALA A 410 20.98 12.89 0.64
N ALA A 411 22.28 12.88 0.42
CA ALA A 411 23.05 11.78 -0.15
C ALA A 411 23.42 10.71 0.90
N ASP A 412 22.65 10.58 1.97
CA ASP A 412 22.81 9.48 2.90
C ASP A 412 22.77 8.16 2.11
N PRO A 413 23.86 7.37 2.09
CA PRO A 413 24.00 6.21 1.20
C PRO A 413 22.95 5.12 1.42
N VAL A 414 22.12 5.30 2.45
CA VAL A 414 21.02 4.38 2.80
C VAL A 414 19.78 4.54 1.91
N THR A 415 19.62 5.69 1.23
CA THR A 415 18.42 5.95 0.38
C THR A 415 18.67 5.66 -1.11
N GLN A 416 19.93 5.64 -1.56
CA GLN A 416 20.26 5.46 -2.98
C GLN A 416 20.08 4.05 -3.56
N PRO A 417 20.31 2.93 -2.83
CA PRO A 417 20.20 1.61 -3.44
C PRO A 417 18.79 1.25 -3.91
N ALA A 418 17.76 1.74 -3.21
CA ALA A 418 16.37 1.42 -3.55
C ALA A 418 15.88 2.11 -4.83
N LEU A 419 16.35 3.34 -5.08
CA LEU A 419 16.00 4.12 -6.27
C LEU A 419 16.85 3.73 -7.49
N ALA A 420 18.14 3.36 -7.29
CA ALA A 420 19.01 2.89 -8.35
C ALA A 420 18.55 1.53 -8.92
N GLY A 421 18.00 0.65 -8.08
CA GLY A 421 17.42 -0.62 -8.52
C GLY A 421 16.17 -0.44 -9.39
N ALA A 422 15.33 0.55 -9.09
CA ALA A 422 14.15 0.86 -9.89
C ALA A 422 14.51 1.55 -11.23
N ALA A 423 15.54 2.43 -11.23
CA ALA A 423 16.02 3.11 -12.43
C ALA A 423 16.82 2.16 -13.35
N ALA A 424 17.58 1.20 -12.80
CA ALA A 424 18.32 0.22 -13.59
C ALA A 424 17.41 -0.79 -14.31
N ALA A 425 16.22 -1.07 -13.76
CA ALA A 425 15.25 -1.94 -14.42
C ALA A 425 14.59 -1.30 -15.65
N THR A 426 14.60 0.05 -15.75
CA THR A 426 14.03 0.79 -16.88
C THR A 426 15.03 1.14 -17.98
N THR A 427 16.35 1.08 -17.73
CA THR A 427 17.38 1.46 -18.70
C THR A 427 17.99 0.30 -19.49
N THR A 428 17.63 -0.97 -19.19
CA THR A 428 18.22 -2.12 -19.87
C THR A 428 17.53 -2.49 -21.21
N THR A 429 16.55 -1.69 -21.69
CA THR A 429 15.85 -1.94 -22.96
C THR A 429 16.18 -0.97 -24.09
N ALA A 430 17.17 -0.08 -23.95
CA ALA A 430 17.58 0.81 -25.05
C ALA A 430 19.11 0.94 -25.12
N GLY A 431 19.74 0.24 -26.06
CA GLY A 431 21.09 0.54 -26.53
C GLY A 431 22.14 -0.55 -26.33
N GLY A 432 21.99 -1.67 -27.04
CA GLY A 432 23.07 -2.64 -27.20
C GLY A 432 23.97 -2.29 -28.39
N THR A 433 25.18 -1.81 -28.13
CA THR A 433 26.32 -1.98 -29.04
C THR A 433 27.40 -2.71 -28.25
N ALA A 434 27.69 -3.93 -28.71
CA ALA A 434 28.74 -4.76 -28.14
C ALA A 434 30.13 -4.22 -28.56
N PRO A 435 31.14 -4.29 -27.69
CA PRO A 435 32.54 -4.30 -28.12
C PRO A 435 33.02 -5.73 -28.33
N ALA A 436 33.75 -5.91 -29.41
CA ALA A 436 34.44 -7.13 -29.81
C ALA A 436 35.40 -7.62 -28.71
N ALA A 437 35.36 -8.90 -28.41
CA ALA A 437 36.37 -9.59 -27.62
C ALA A 437 37.09 -10.61 -28.51
N GLU A 438 38.36 -10.53 -28.43
CA GLU A 438 39.46 -11.24 -29.04
C GLU A 438 39.47 -12.73 -28.64
N SER A 439 39.90 -13.53 -29.62
CA SER A 439 40.00 -14.98 -29.61
C SER A 439 40.96 -15.55 -28.55
N ALA A 440 40.60 -16.67 -27.96
CA ALA A 440 41.56 -17.72 -27.57
C ALA A 440 40.93 -19.12 -27.71
N VAL A 441 41.61 -19.88 -28.48
CA VAL A 441 41.41 -21.27 -28.96
C VAL A 441 41.65 -22.29 -27.81
N VAL A 442 40.89 -23.37 -27.80
CA VAL A 442 41.17 -24.83 -27.58
C VAL A 442 39.81 -25.49 -27.34
N GLY A 443 39.24 -26.36 -28.13
CA GLY A 443 39.69 -27.64 -28.66
C GLY A 443 38.80 -28.77 -28.20
N ASP A 444 38.09 -29.42 -29.13
CA ASP A 444 37.59 -30.83 -29.15
C ASP A 444 36.50 -31.30 -28.14
N ALA A 445 35.39 -31.84 -28.55
CA ALA A 445 35.05 -32.96 -29.36
C ALA A 445 33.57 -33.41 -29.15
N VAL A 446 33.02 -33.98 -30.24
CA VAL A 446 31.90 -34.97 -30.30
C VAL A 446 30.49 -34.43 -30.02
N GLY A 447 29.61 -34.20 -30.96
CA GLY A 447 29.05 -35.08 -32.00
C GLY A 447 27.73 -35.69 -31.59
N VAL A 448 26.71 -35.44 -32.45
CA VAL A 448 25.53 -36.32 -32.69
C VAL A 448 24.16 -35.63 -32.58
N ALA A 449 23.55 -35.61 -33.75
CA ALA A 449 22.17 -35.74 -34.16
C ALA A 449 21.21 -34.52 -34.14
N ALA A 450 20.89 -34.16 -35.38
CA ALA A 450 19.71 -33.41 -35.77
C ALA A 450 18.42 -34.18 -35.48
N GLY A 451 17.41 -33.45 -35.06
CA GLY A 451 16.03 -33.91 -34.98
C GLY A 451 15.09 -32.74 -35.17
N ASP A 452 14.40 -32.71 -36.30
CA ASP A 452 13.32 -31.80 -36.64
C ASP A 452 12.27 -31.67 -35.57
N ALA A 453 11.88 -30.44 -35.25
CA ALA A 453 10.60 -30.21 -34.61
C ALA A 453 10.01 -28.86 -35.07
N ALA A 454 8.84 -29.01 -35.61
CA ALA A 454 7.95 -28.05 -36.23
C ALA A 454 7.60 -26.82 -35.40
N SER A 455 7.40 -25.71 -36.12
CA SER A 455 6.80 -24.47 -35.63
C SER A 455 5.34 -24.63 -35.21
N PRO A 456 4.85 -23.93 -34.14
CA PRO A 456 3.43 -23.88 -33.82
C PRO A 456 2.69 -22.89 -34.74
N PRO A 457 1.38 -23.16 -35.04
CA PRO A 457 0.58 -22.31 -35.92
C PRO A 457 0.00 -21.08 -35.20
N SER A 458 -0.15 -20.02 -35.96
CA SER A 458 -0.83 -18.77 -35.67
C SER A 458 -2.34 -18.96 -35.48
N PRO A 459 -3.02 -18.25 -34.57
CA PRO A 459 -4.48 -18.36 -34.45
C PRO A 459 -5.19 -17.53 -35.53
N ALA A 460 -6.04 -18.22 -36.28
CA ALA A 460 -6.97 -17.65 -37.23
C ALA A 460 -8.25 -17.14 -36.55
N GLU A 461 -8.69 -16.04 -37.09
CA GLU A 461 -9.98 -15.37 -37.08
C GLU A 461 -11.18 -16.35 -37.02
N SER A 462 -12.09 -16.18 -36.06
CA SER A 462 -13.36 -16.87 -36.03
C SER A 462 -14.49 -15.95 -36.46
N ALA A 463 -15.02 -16.29 -37.61
CA ALA A 463 -16.27 -15.73 -38.15
C ALA A 463 -17.51 -16.28 -37.43
N SER A 464 -18.50 -15.43 -37.37
CA SER A 464 -19.90 -15.63 -36.93
C SER A 464 -20.62 -16.69 -37.78
N PRO A 465 -21.55 -17.46 -37.24
CA PRO A 465 -22.52 -18.20 -38.05
C PRO A 465 -23.90 -17.58 -38.02
N ALA A 466 -24.44 -17.38 -39.22
CA ALA A 466 -25.87 -17.09 -39.51
C ALA A 466 -26.70 -18.40 -39.58
N GLU A 467 -27.88 -18.30 -39.04
CA GLU A 467 -29.21 -18.77 -39.47
C GLU A 467 -29.32 -19.93 -40.44
N ALA A 468 -30.02 -21.00 -40.03
CA ALA A 468 -30.97 -21.79 -40.85
C ALA A 468 -31.80 -22.78 -40.02
N ALA A 469 -33.11 -22.60 -39.99
CA ALA A 469 -34.15 -23.64 -39.83
C ALA A 469 -34.52 -24.14 -41.25
N PRO A 470 -35.41 -25.19 -41.49
CA PRO A 470 -36.35 -25.86 -40.63
C PRO A 470 -36.61 -27.40 -40.92
N ALA A 471 -37.69 -27.90 -40.33
CA ALA A 471 -38.57 -29.05 -40.72
C ALA A 471 -38.36 -30.34 -39.90
N GLY A 472 -39.36 -30.65 -39.04
CA GLY A 472 -40.52 -31.44 -39.35
C GLY A 472 -40.58 -32.71 -38.55
N ALA A 473 -41.58 -32.89 -37.69
CA ALA A 473 -42.52 -34.00 -37.64
C ALA A 473 -43.31 -34.09 -36.32
N ARG A 474 -44.59 -34.09 -36.48
CA ARG A 474 -45.67 -34.30 -35.54
C ARG A 474 -45.56 -35.61 -34.74
N ARG A 475 -46.06 -35.57 -33.46
CA ARG A 475 -47.17 -36.42 -33.03
C ARG A 475 -47.58 -36.15 -31.58
N ASP A 476 -48.87 -35.78 -31.44
CA ASP A 476 -49.93 -36.22 -30.53
C ASP A 476 -49.91 -35.79 -29.05
N ALA A 477 -50.89 -34.94 -28.75
CA ALA A 477 -51.48 -34.71 -27.44
C ALA A 477 -52.41 -35.89 -27.06
N PRO A 478 -52.86 -36.03 -25.77
CA PRO A 478 -54.12 -35.37 -25.41
C PRO A 478 -54.19 -34.78 -23.99
N ASP A 479 -54.78 -33.62 -23.87
CA ASP A 479 -56.02 -33.28 -23.25
C ASP A 479 -56.27 -33.71 -21.79
N ALA A 480 -56.42 -32.74 -20.88
CA ALA A 480 -57.34 -32.75 -19.74
C ALA A 480 -57.44 -31.36 -19.09
N GLY A 481 -58.63 -30.88 -19.08
CA GLY A 481 -59.27 -29.64 -18.80
C GLY A 481 -59.15 -29.01 -17.39
N PRO A 482 -59.80 -27.84 -17.23
CA PRO A 482 -59.61 -26.96 -16.08
C PRO A 482 -60.59 -27.24 -14.92
N PRO A 483 -60.26 -26.69 -13.70
CA PRO A 483 -61.09 -26.87 -12.52
C PRO A 483 -62.22 -25.83 -12.43
N PRO A 484 -63.29 -26.13 -11.71
CA PRO A 484 -64.43 -25.21 -11.49
C PRO A 484 -64.26 -24.37 -10.20
N GLY A 485 -64.86 -23.20 -10.24
CA GLY A 485 -64.87 -22.21 -9.17
C GLY A 485 -65.92 -22.49 -8.05
N GLY A 486 -65.86 -21.64 -7.06
CA GLY A 486 -66.87 -21.46 -5.98
C GLY A 486 -66.39 -20.32 -5.10
N ARG A 487 -66.87 -19.20 -5.25
CA ARG A 487 -67.92 -18.34 -4.65
C ARG A 487 -68.00 -18.40 -3.11
N GLY A 488 -67.99 -17.21 -2.51
CA GLY A 488 -68.86 -16.86 -1.36
C GLY A 488 -68.06 -16.23 -0.22
N THR A 489 -68.01 -14.93 -0.11
CA THR A 489 -68.88 -13.99 0.59
C THR A 489 -68.56 -13.73 2.06
N ALA A 490 -68.48 -12.43 2.34
CA ALA A 490 -68.98 -11.73 3.54
C ALA A 490 -67.98 -11.41 4.68
N SER A 491 -67.64 -10.14 4.74
CA SER A 491 -67.53 -9.40 6.02
C SER A 491 -68.91 -9.41 6.76
N PRO A 492 -68.93 -9.17 8.08
CA PRO A 492 -68.90 -7.81 8.59
C PRO A 492 -68.36 -7.61 10.03
N THR A 493 -67.91 -6.37 10.24
CA THR A 493 -68.19 -5.41 11.35
C THR A 493 -68.14 -5.78 12.83
N GLN A 494 -67.46 -4.87 13.57
CA GLN A 494 -67.81 -4.29 14.89
C GLN A 494 -67.70 -5.23 16.12
N ASP A 495 -67.29 -4.84 17.29
CA ASP A 495 -67.36 -3.58 18.03
C ASP A 495 -66.57 -3.69 19.33
N THR A 496 -66.02 -2.55 19.76
CA THR A 496 -66.01 -1.96 21.11
C THR A 496 -65.52 -2.70 22.34
N THR A 497 -64.84 -1.87 23.13
CA THR A 497 -64.75 -1.78 24.62
C THR A 497 -63.84 -2.83 25.29
N GLY A 498 -63.02 -2.53 26.23
CA GLY A 498 -62.79 -1.46 27.12
C GLY A 498 -62.01 -1.98 28.32
N GLU A 499 -61.48 -1.07 29.12
CA GLU A 499 -61.05 -1.22 30.55
C GLU A 499 -59.72 -1.94 30.82
N GLU A 500 -58.72 -1.17 31.25
CA GLU A 500 -58.41 -0.78 32.65
C GLU A 500 -57.83 -1.90 33.55
N GLY A 501 -56.79 -1.57 34.19
CA GLY A 501 -56.30 -2.20 35.44
C GLY A 501 -54.85 -2.61 35.37
N GLU A 502 -53.91 -1.77 35.71
CA GLU A 502 -53.37 -1.41 37.05
C GLU A 502 -52.68 -2.56 37.79
N GLN A 503 -51.45 -2.26 38.14
CA GLN A 503 -50.65 -2.75 39.27
C GLN A 503 -50.01 -4.16 39.24
N ARG A 504 -48.74 -4.27 39.11
CA ARG A 504 -47.68 -4.23 40.15
C ARG A 504 -46.31 -4.29 39.56
#